data_8f7c7e97d66be6212a77dabc827c3a69
#
_entry.id   8f7c7e97d66be6212a77dabc827c3a69
#
_cell.length_a   1.000
_cell.length_b   1.000
_cell.length_c   1.000
_cell.angle_alpha   90.00
_cell.angle_beta   90.00
_cell.angle_gamma   90.00
#
_symmetry.space_group_name_H-M   'P 1'
#
loop_
_entity.id
_entity.type
_entity.pdbx_description
1 polymer ?
#
loop_
_entity_poly.entity_id
_entity_poly.type
_entity_poly.pdbx_seq_one_letter_code
_entity_poly.pdbx_strand_id
1 'polypeptide(L)'
;MVTKMGELKCHRCAVCDGYGCLGMLPGLGGVFEGKNFQLNCEGWHELFDAALARGLGDEIRAISVCPQQLRCGPVTGAVENIGYAREADFYLPYLSNAAKAGFGLCVGDGCPDEKLKLGVAAVKELNHTMVVKAAFFLKPYPQEKLFERIEWIRPYASHIGIDIDSYNIVTMRNLVNLERKTAAQLEDFRNHTKLPFVIKGVFTEDDLALVREVQPDVVYISNHGGRVETRIGSTAQFLAEKASELKKYCKEIWVDGGIRTKQDVQTALYYGADQVIAARPLIRATFDEHYTETVKELMSC
;
A
#
# COMPACT_ATOMS: atom_id res chain seq x y z
N MET A 1 26.81 14.59 8.85
CA MET A 1 27.23 14.07 7.53
C MET A 1 25.98 13.62 6.81
N VAL A 2 25.49 14.41 5.89
CA VAL A 2 24.34 14.02 5.05
C VAL A 2 24.87 12.99 4.08
N THR A 3 24.53 11.72 4.27
CA THR A 3 24.79 10.67 3.29
C THR A 3 24.01 11.06 2.03
N LYS A 4 24.71 11.35 0.94
CA LYS A 4 24.08 11.52 -0.37
C LYS A 4 23.15 10.33 -0.61
N MET A 5 21.85 10.58 -0.64
CA MET A 5 20.88 9.59 -1.10
C MET A 5 21.30 9.14 -2.49
N GLY A 6 21.23 7.82 -2.75
CA GLY A 6 21.64 7.24 -4.01
C GLY A 6 20.89 7.89 -5.18
N GLU A 7 21.56 8.05 -6.31
CA GLU A 7 20.94 8.60 -7.51
C GLU A 7 19.78 7.72 -7.96
N LEU A 8 18.64 8.33 -8.20
CA LEU A 8 17.47 7.67 -8.79
C LEU A 8 17.84 7.23 -10.21
N LYS A 9 17.62 5.97 -10.55
CA LYS A 9 17.76 5.48 -11.94
C LYS A 9 16.55 5.95 -12.77
N CYS A 10 16.47 7.23 -13.00
CA CYS A 10 15.42 7.85 -13.77
C CYS A 10 15.71 7.70 -15.28
N HIS A 11 14.69 7.35 -16.07
CA HIS A 11 14.79 7.29 -17.54
C HIS A 11 14.80 8.67 -18.22
N ARG A 12 14.63 9.75 -17.46
CA ARG A 12 14.63 11.15 -17.96
C ARG A 12 13.71 11.36 -19.17
N CYS A 13 12.51 10.77 -19.11
CA CYS A 13 11.52 10.91 -20.18
C CYS A 13 11.21 12.38 -20.46
N ALA A 14 11.09 12.74 -21.72
CA ALA A 14 10.76 14.11 -22.14
C ALA A 14 9.41 14.59 -21.59
N VAL A 15 8.49 13.68 -21.36
CA VAL A 15 7.22 13.91 -20.67
C VAL A 15 7.16 12.95 -19.49
N CYS A 16 7.45 13.43 -18.28
CA CYS A 16 7.37 12.66 -17.05
C CYS A 16 6.45 13.39 -16.07
N ASP A 17 5.37 12.73 -15.67
CA ASP A 17 4.47 13.23 -14.64
C ASP A 17 4.91 12.84 -13.20
N GLY A 18 6.01 12.10 -13.10
CA GLY A 18 6.56 11.64 -11.83
C GLY A 18 5.82 10.47 -11.18
N TYR A 19 4.85 9.87 -11.86
CA TYR A 19 4.01 8.83 -11.29
C TYR A 19 4.46 7.39 -11.61
N GLY A 20 5.28 7.22 -12.64
CA GLY A 20 5.80 5.90 -13.00
C GLY A 20 6.59 5.95 -14.30
N CYS A 21 7.22 4.86 -14.71
CA CYS A 21 7.97 4.77 -15.96
C CYS A 21 7.19 4.05 -17.04
N LEU A 22 7.19 4.61 -18.26
CA LEU A 22 6.55 4.03 -19.44
C LEU A 22 7.16 2.69 -19.82
N GLY A 23 6.30 1.70 -20.08
CA GLY A 23 6.63 0.44 -20.75
C GLY A 23 7.68 -0.43 -20.09
N MET A 24 8.13 -0.10 -18.89
CA MET A 24 9.16 -0.85 -18.19
C MET A 24 8.76 -1.18 -16.77
N LEU A 25 9.17 -2.35 -16.36
CA LEU A 25 9.44 -2.64 -14.97
C LEU A 25 10.66 -1.84 -14.59
N PRO A 26 10.70 -1.42 -13.56
CA PRO A 26 10.02 -0.53 -12.70
C PRO A 26 10.88 0.69 -12.49
N GLY A 27 10.44 1.75 -12.74
CA GLY A 27 10.99 2.96 -12.19
C GLY A 27 9.85 3.64 -11.44
N LEU A 28 10.12 4.35 -10.37
CA LEU A 28 9.10 5.10 -9.61
C LEU A 28 7.77 4.33 -9.37
N GLY A 29 7.87 3.02 -9.25
CA GLY A 29 6.78 2.14 -8.81
C GLY A 29 5.64 1.94 -9.79
N GLY A 30 5.83 2.08 -11.11
CA GLY A 30 4.68 1.94 -11.93
C GLY A 30 4.83 1.29 -13.30
N VAL A 31 3.83 0.57 -13.69
CA VAL A 31 3.50 0.28 -15.06
C VAL A 31 2.62 1.44 -15.53
N PHE A 32 3.24 2.51 -16.02
CA PHE A 32 2.55 3.75 -16.38
C PHE A 32 1.46 3.55 -17.45
N GLU A 33 1.68 2.65 -18.40
CA GLU A 33 0.72 2.31 -19.45
C GLU A 33 -0.33 1.28 -18.99
N GLY A 34 -0.23 0.73 -17.79
CA GLY A 34 -1.19 -0.24 -17.29
C GLY A 34 -2.58 0.37 -17.17
N LYS A 35 -3.58 -0.28 -17.77
CA LYS A 35 -4.96 0.22 -17.77
C LYS A 35 -5.46 0.49 -16.35
N ASN A 36 -5.22 -0.42 -15.41
CA ASN A 36 -5.64 -0.27 -14.01
C ASN A 36 -4.86 0.85 -13.30
N PHE A 37 -3.61 1.12 -13.69
CA PHE A 37 -2.88 2.26 -13.13
C PHE A 37 -3.55 3.59 -13.50
N GLN A 38 -3.91 3.76 -14.78
CA GLN A 38 -4.60 4.96 -15.27
C GLN A 38 -5.96 5.11 -14.56
N LEU A 39 -6.75 4.04 -14.53
CA LEU A 39 -8.04 4.03 -13.84
C LEU A 39 -7.92 4.33 -12.33
N ASN A 40 -6.86 3.87 -11.66
CA ASN A 40 -6.62 4.24 -10.26
C ASN A 40 -6.36 5.75 -10.11
N CYS A 41 -5.61 6.36 -11.03
CA CYS A 41 -5.31 7.79 -10.98
C CYS A 41 -6.55 8.66 -11.24
N GLU A 42 -7.45 8.19 -12.09
CA GLU A 42 -8.68 8.90 -12.48
C GLU A 42 -9.86 8.62 -11.54
N GLY A 43 -9.94 7.43 -10.99
CA GLY A 43 -11.14 6.92 -10.33
C GLY A 43 -11.61 7.70 -9.10
N TRP A 44 -10.72 8.35 -8.36
CA TRP A 44 -11.11 9.19 -7.21
C TRP A 44 -11.80 10.48 -7.67
N HIS A 45 -11.29 11.10 -8.73
CA HIS A 45 -11.91 12.28 -9.34
C HIS A 45 -13.27 11.93 -9.93
N GLU A 46 -13.37 10.82 -10.67
CA GLU A 46 -14.64 10.35 -11.24
C GLU A 46 -15.70 10.11 -10.15
N LEU A 47 -15.33 9.48 -9.02
CA LEU A 47 -16.24 9.30 -7.89
C LEU A 47 -16.66 10.61 -7.25
N PHE A 48 -15.72 11.54 -7.07
CA PHE A 48 -16.02 12.85 -6.52
C PHE A 48 -16.96 13.63 -7.44
N ASP A 49 -16.70 13.64 -8.74
CA ASP A 49 -17.54 14.33 -9.74
C ASP A 49 -18.95 13.72 -9.80
N ALA A 50 -19.05 12.40 -9.73
CA ALA A 50 -20.34 11.72 -9.65
C ALA A 50 -21.11 12.05 -8.37
N ALA A 51 -20.42 12.23 -7.25
CA ALA A 51 -21.02 12.67 -5.99
C ALA A 51 -21.42 14.16 -6.05
N LEU A 52 -20.58 15.01 -6.64
CA LEU A 52 -20.85 16.43 -6.84
C LEU A 52 -22.11 16.64 -7.70
N ALA A 53 -22.26 15.88 -8.78
CA ALA A 53 -23.45 15.90 -9.63
C ALA A 53 -24.75 15.51 -8.89
N ARG A 54 -24.63 14.79 -7.77
CA ARG A 54 -25.76 14.42 -6.88
C ARG A 54 -25.92 15.36 -5.70
N GLY A 55 -25.16 16.46 -5.63
CA GLY A 55 -25.21 17.43 -4.53
C GLY A 55 -24.46 17.02 -3.26
N LEU A 56 -23.63 15.97 -3.32
CA LEU A 56 -22.90 15.43 -2.15
C LEU A 56 -21.46 15.96 -2.04
N GLY A 57 -21.03 16.85 -2.94
CA GLY A 57 -19.65 17.34 -2.98
C GLY A 57 -19.21 18.08 -1.70
N ASP A 58 -20.10 18.84 -1.10
CA ASP A 58 -19.80 19.59 0.13
C ASP A 58 -19.70 18.66 1.35
N GLU A 59 -20.47 17.58 1.38
CA GLU A 59 -20.33 16.55 2.42
C GLU A 59 -18.94 15.89 2.37
N ILE A 60 -18.46 15.55 1.17
CA ILE A 60 -17.13 14.99 0.98
C ILE A 60 -16.05 15.98 1.42
N ARG A 61 -16.15 17.25 0.98
CA ARG A 61 -15.17 18.30 1.34
C ARG A 61 -15.15 18.59 2.84
N ALA A 62 -16.26 18.41 3.54
CA ALA A 62 -16.38 18.62 4.98
C ALA A 62 -15.69 17.54 5.81
N ILE A 63 -15.30 16.40 5.22
CA ILE A 63 -14.59 15.35 5.94
C ILE A 63 -13.23 15.84 6.40
N SER A 64 -13.01 15.83 7.72
CA SER A 64 -11.71 16.13 8.31
C SER A 64 -10.77 14.94 8.09
N VAL A 65 -9.57 15.20 7.61
CA VAL A 65 -8.54 14.18 7.40
C VAL A 65 -7.53 14.25 8.54
N CYS A 66 -7.46 13.18 9.33
CA CYS A 66 -6.50 13.04 10.43
C CYS A 66 -5.29 12.22 9.99
N PRO A 67 -4.07 12.52 10.50
CA PRO A 67 -2.86 11.73 10.18
C PRO A 67 -3.04 10.24 10.42
N GLN A 68 -3.80 9.86 11.44
CA GLN A 68 -4.06 8.46 11.82
C GLN A 68 -4.90 7.69 10.79
N GLN A 69 -5.58 8.39 9.88
CA GLN A 69 -6.33 7.78 8.77
C GLN A 69 -5.47 7.57 7.53
N LEU A 70 -4.23 8.05 7.55
CA LEU A 70 -3.25 7.89 6.47
C LEU A 70 -2.16 6.90 6.84
N ARG A 71 -1.71 6.14 5.85
CA ARG A 71 -0.58 5.23 5.97
C ARG A 71 0.37 5.38 4.79
N CYS A 72 1.65 5.13 5.01
CA CYS A 72 2.57 4.95 3.90
C CYS A 72 2.36 3.58 3.24
N GLY A 73 2.58 3.48 1.94
CA GLY A 73 2.42 2.21 1.23
C GLY A 73 3.48 1.16 1.60
N PRO A 74 3.14 -0.15 1.59
CA PRO A 74 4.08 -1.24 1.86
C PRO A 74 5.01 -1.49 0.67
N VAL A 75 5.89 -0.54 0.39
CA VAL A 75 6.78 -0.57 -0.78
C VAL A 75 8.05 -1.34 -0.48
N THR A 76 8.46 -2.19 -1.41
CA THR A 76 9.75 -2.90 -1.43
C THR A 76 10.36 -2.85 -2.81
N GLY A 77 11.63 -3.26 -2.92
CA GLY A 77 12.35 -3.21 -4.18
C GLY A 77 12.75 -1.78 -4.51
N ALA A 78 13.48 -1.14 -3.60
CA ALA A 78 13.95 0.22 -3.80
C ALA A 78 14.75 0.37 -5.09
N VAL A 79 15.57 -0.63 -5.42
CA VAL A 79 16.35 -0.65 -6.65
C VAL A 79 15.46 -0.87 -7.87
N GLU A 80 14.61 -1.90 -7.85
CA GLU A 80 13.81 -2.30 -9.00
C GLU A 80 12.54 -1.45 -9.17
N ASN A 81 11.88 -1.08 -8.06
CA ASN A 81 10.58 -0.42 -8.10
C ASN A 81 10.65 1.11 -7.98
N ILE A 82 11.75 1.66 -7.46
CA ILE A 82 11.88 3.09 -7.21
C ILE A 82 13.06 3.69 -7.99
N GLY A 83 14.14 2.91 -8.18
CA GLY A 83 15.34 3.34 -8.89
C GLY A 83 16.48 3.81 -7.97
N TYR A 84 16.45 3.46 -6.69
CA TYR A 84 17.60 3.68 -5.79
C TYR A 84 18.82 2.86 -6.24
N ALA A 85 20.01 3.36 -5.95
CA ALA A 85 21.24 2.62 -6.23
C ALA A 85 21.41 1.41 -5.32
N ARG A 86 20.93 1.51 -4.07
CA ARG A 86 20.99 0.43 -3.07
C ARG A 86 19.65 0.29 -2.37
N GLU A 87 19.27 -0.96 -2.14
CA GLU A 87 18.01 -1.30 -1.46
C GLU A 87 17.89 -0.69 -0.06
N ALA A 88 19.01 -0.66 0.68
CA ALA A 88 19.06 -0.17 2.06
C ALA A 88 18.82 1.35 2.22
N ASP A 89 19.00 2.12 1.16
CA ASP A 89 18.93 3.60 1.26
C ASP A 89 17.50 4.13 1.38
N PHE A 90 16.50 3.30 1.15
CA PHE A 90 15.10 3.70 1.07
C PHE A 90 14.31 3.59 2.37
N TYR A 91 14.40 2.45 3.08
CA TYR A 91 13.42 2.09 4.11
C TYR A 91 13.40 3.05 5.30
N LEU A 92 14.58 3.37 5.86
CA LEU A 92 14.64 4.21 7.06
C LEU A 92 14.18 5.66 6.78
N PRO A 93 14.63 6.37 5.74
CA PRO A 93 14.10 7.70 5.41
C PRO A 93 12.60 7.69 5.14
N TYR A 94 12.09 6.73 4.36
CA TYR A 94 10.68 6.62 4.02
C TYR A 94 9.78 6.43 5.24
N LEU A 95 10.11 5.45 6.09
CA LEU A 95 9.34 5.16 7.30
C LEU A 95 9.49 6.26 8.36
N SER A 96 10.68 6.88 8.48
CA SER A 96 10.92 8.00 9.39
C SER A 96 10.04 9.21 9.04
N ASN A 97 9.97 9.55 7.76
CA ASN A 97 9.16 10.65 7.29
C ASN A 97 7.66 10.40 7.56
N ALA A 98 7.18 9.18 7.28
CA ALA A 98 5.80 8.79 7.58
C ALA A 98 5.49 8.85 9.09
N ALA A 99 6.39 8.33 9.93
CA ALA A 99 6.24 8.38 11.39
C ALA A 99 6.20 9.82 11.93
N LYS A 100 7.08 10.69 11.44
CA LYS A 100 7.11 12.12 11.82
C LYS A 100 5.84 12.86 11.41
N ALA A 101 5.20 12.46 10.30
CA ALA A 101 3.92 12.99 9.87
C ALA A 101 2.73 12.45 10.68
N GLY A 102 2.94 11.48 11.57
CA GLY A 102 1.89 10.83 12.33
C GLY A 102 1.12 9.77 11.52
N PHE A 103 1.64 9.36 10.37
CA PHE A 103 1.03 8.33 9.52
C PHE A 103 1.31 6.92 10.05
N GLY A 104 0.37 6.01 9.84
CA GLY A 104 0.60 4.60 10.05
C GLY A 104 1.70 4.06 9.14
N LEU A 105 2.56 3.21 9.69
CA LEU A 105 3.64 2.59 8.93
C LEU A 105 3.17 1.28 8.30
N CYS A 106 3.54 1.07 7.04
CA CYS A 106 3.39 -0.20 6.35
C CYS A 106 4.72 -0.65 5.76
N VAL A 107 5.04 -1.92 5.96
CA VAL A 107 6.25 -2.57 5.44
C VAL A 107 5.83 -3.76 4.58
N GLY A 108 6.36 -3.80 3.37
CA GLY A 108 6.14 -4.90 2.44
C GLY A 108 7.21 -5.99 2.56
N ASP A 109 6.90 -7.14 2.01
CA ASP A 109 7.81 -8.27 1.82
C ASP A 109 8.27 -8.35 0.36
N GLY A 110 9.41 -8.96 0.10
CA GLY A 110 9.98 -9.11 -1.22
C GLY A 110 11.00 -10.23 -1.32
N CYS A 111 11.53 -10.40 -2.52
CA CYS A 111 12.66 -11.29 -2.80
C CYS A 111 13.85 -10.43 -3.24
N PRO A 112 15.06 -10.64 -2.68
CA PRO A 112 15.40 -11.59 -1.59
C PRO A 112 14.85 -11.18 -0.21
N ASP A 113 15.00 -12.05 0.78
CA ASP A 113 14.55 -11.87 2.17
C ASP A 113 15.09 -10.60 2.82
N GLU A 114 16.20 -10.09 2.32
CA GLU A 114 16.83 -8.83 2.76
C GLU A 114 15.84 -7.66 2.68
N LYS A 115 14.95 -7.63 1.70
CA LYS A 115 13.97 -6.54 1.53
C LYS A 115 13.04 -6.41 2.74
N LEU A 116 12.53 -7.55 3.27
CA LEU A 116 11.76 -7.54 4.50
C LEU A 116 12.64 -7.19 5.71
N LYS A 117 13.82 -7.78 5.80
CA LYS A 117 14.76 -7.55 6.92
C LYS A 117 15.19 -6.08 7.02
N LEU A 118 15.39 -5.40 5.91
CA LEU A 118 15.68 -3.96 5.89
C LEU A 118 14.50 -3.12 6.39
N GLY A 119 13.27 -3.48 6.01
CA GLY A 119 12.06 -2.85 6.56
C GLY A 119 11.93 -3.05 8.07
N VAL A 120 12.18 -4.28 8.56
CA VAL A 120 12.22 -4.59 10.00
C VAL A 120 13.30 -3.78 10.71
N ALA A 121 14.51 -3.72 10.15
CA ALA A 121 15.62 -2.96 10.71
C ALA A 121 15.30 -1.46 10.79
N ALA A 122 14.62 -0.90 9.81
CA ALA A 122 14.20 0.49 9.82
C ALA A 122 13.18 0.77 10.94
N VAL A 123 12.18 -0.10 11.14
CA VAL A 123 11.23 0.06 12.26
C VAL A 123 11.92 -0.11 13.60
N LYS A 124 12.86 -1.05 13.71
CA LYS A 124 13.70 -1.22 14.92
C LYS A 124 14.49 0.03 15.22
N GLU A 125 15.14 0.63 14.23
CA GLU A 125 15.93 1.85 14.38
C GLU A 125 15.07 3.03 14.84
N LEU A 126 13.88 3.19 14.27
CA LEU A 126 12.93 4.21 14.70
C LEU A 126 12.54 4.07 16.17
N ASN A 127 12.46 2.84 16.68
CA ASN A 127 12.13 2.58 18.10
C ASN A 127 13.21 3.03 19.08
N HIS A 128 14.41 3.46 18.65
CA HIS A 128 15.36 4.12 19.52
C HIS A 128 14.99 5.57 19.86
N THR A 129 14.13 6.21 19.05
CA THR A 129 13.76 7.63 19.22
C THR A 129 12.28 7.87 19.39
N MET A 130 11.43 6.94 18.97
CA MET A 130 9.97 7.03 19.05
C MET A 130 9.35 5.63 19.19
N VAL A 131 8.21 5.54 19.86
CA VAL A 131 7.50 4.25 19.99
C VAL A 131 6.61 4.05 18.77
N VAL A 132 7.05 3.21 17.82
CA VAL A 132 6.32 2.92 16.60
C VAL A 132 6.19 1.43 16.34
N LYS A 133 5.09 1.05 15.70
CA LYS A 133 4.87 -0.28 15.13
C LYS A 133 4.36 -0.13 13.70
N ALA A 134 4.63 -1.13 12.86
CA ALA A 134 4.20 -1.15 11.47
C ALA A 134 3.19 -2.27 11.18
N ALA A 135 2.35 -2.09 10.18
CA ALA A 135 1.65 -3.19 9.54
C ALA A 135 2.60 -3.85 8.54
N PHE A 136 2.79 -5.16 8.66
CA PHE A 136 3.66 -5.93 7.76
C PHE A 136 2.83 -6.78 6.81
N PHE A 137 3.16 -6.71 5.52
CA PHE A 137 2.46 -7.44 4.46
C PHE A 137 3.40 -8.45 3.82
N LEU A 138 3.18 -9.73 4.13
CA LEU A 138 4.00 -10.82 3.64
C LEU A 138 3.49 -11.31 2.28
N LYS A 139 4.41 -11.74 1.43
CA LYS A 139 4.07 -12.41 0.19
C LYS A 139 3.51 -13.81 0.48
N PRO A 140 2.62 -14.37 -0.38
CA PRO A 140 1.98 -15.65 -0.14
C PRO A 140 2.93 -16.83 -0.40
N TYR A 141 4.03 -16.88 0.34
CA TYR A 141 4.97 -17.98 0.36
C TYR A 141 4.34 -19.25 0.96
N PRO A 142 4.95 -20.45 0.78
CA PRO A 142 4.59 -21.62 1.55
C PRO A 142 4.56 -21.36 3.06
N GLN A 143 3.68 -22.06 3.80
CA GLN A 143 3.37 -21.78 5.21
C GLN A 143 4.61 -21.74 6.11
N GLU A 144 5.54 -22.68 5.96
CA GLU A 144 6.78 -22.70 6.76
C GLU A 144 7.58 -21.40 6.63
N LYS A 145 7.69 -20.88 5.39
CA LYS A 145 8.39 -19.62 5.13
C LYS A 145 7.62 -18.41 5.67
N LEU A 146 6.30 -18.47 5.69
CA LEU A 146 5.47 -17.44 6.31
C LEU A 146 5.68 -17.42 7.83
N PHE A 147 5.71 -18.58 8.48
CA PHE A 147 5.91 -18.67 9.93
C PHE A 147 7.29 -18.15 10.34
N GLU A 148 8.33 -18.48 9.59
CA GLU A 148 9.66 -17.89 9.79
C GLU A 148 9.64 -16.35 9.73
N ARG A 149 8.94 -15.79 8.73
CA ARG A 149 8.82 -14.33 8.58
C ARG A 149 8.04 -13.68 9.70
N ILE A 150 7.01 -14.34 10.23
CA ILE A 150 6.27 -13.85 11.40
C ILE A 150 7.20 -13.64 12.58
N GLU A 151 8.16 -14.53 12.83
CA GLU A 151 9.09 -14.38 13.94
C GLU A 151 10.01 -13.16 13.77
N TRP A 152 10.40 -12.83 12.54
CA TRP A 152 11.22 -11.62 12.29
C TRP A 152 10.48 -10.31 12.58
N ILE A 153 9.17 -10.26 12.28
CA ILE A 153 8.39 -9.03 12.33
C ILE A 153 7.62 -8.85 13.65
N ARG A 154 7.31 -9.94 14.36
CA ARG A 154 6.45 -9.96 15.55
C ARG A 154 6.74 -8.86 16.57
N PRO A 155 8.00 -8.57 16.96
CA PRO A 155 8.29 -7.52 17.94
C PRO A 155 7.90 -6.11 17.50
N TYR A 156 7.83 -5.87 16.19
CA TYR A 156 7.66 -4.56 15.57
C TYR A 156 6.29 -4.38 14.91
N ALA A 157 5.48 -5.43 14.87
CA ALA A 157 4.22 -5.43 14.15
C ALA A 157 3.07 -4.87 14.98
N SER A 158 2.24 -4.04 14.34
CA SER A 158 0.89 -3.66 14.81
C SER A 158 -0.18 -4.54 14.16
N HIS A 159 0.01 -4.90 12.90
CA HIS A 159 -0.83 -5.78 12.10
C HIS A 159 0.06 -6.69 11.28
N ILE A 160 -0.49 -7.82 10.89
CA ILE A 160 0.15 -8.76 9.99
C ILE A 160 -0.80 -9.11 8.86
N GLY A 161 -0.32 -9.07 7.64
CA GLY A 161 -1.16 -9.34 6.47
C GLY A 161 -0.48 -10.24 5.45
N ILE A 162 -1.32 -10.86 4.63
CA ILE A 162 -0.92 -11.56 3.41
C ILE A 162 -1.33 -10.75 2.19
N ASP A 163 -0.39 -10.56 1.29
CA ASP A 163 -0.53 -9.88 0.01
C ASP A 163 -1.00 -10.90 -1.04
N ILE A 164 -2.30 -11.24 -1.00
CA ILE A 164 -2.88 -12.40 -1.68
C ILE A 164 -2.81 -12.33 -3.21
N ASP A 165 -2.66 -11.15 -3.79
CA ASP A 165 -2.60 -10.92 -5.24
C ASP A 165 -1.18 -11.07 -5.81
N SER A 166 -0.16 -11.05 -4.96
CA SER A 166 1.23 -10.88 -5.40
C SER A 166 1.85 -12.10 -6.09
N TYR A 167 1.23 -13.28 -6.03
CA TYR A 167 1.67 -14.45 -6.81
C TYR A 167 1.52 -14.22 -8.31
N ASN A 168 0.63 -13.34 -8.74
CA ASN A 168 0.28 -13.09 -10.14
C ASN A 168 0.76 -11.74 -10.69
N ILE A 169 1.49 -10.96 -9.91
CA ILE A 169 2.05 -9.69 -10.40
C ILE A 169 3.32 -9.90 -11.22
N VAL A 170 3.48 -9.09 -12.26
CA VAL A 170 4.58 -9.22 -13.23
C VAL A 170 5.96 -9.23 -12.57
N THR A 171 6.16 -8.43 -11.53
CA THR A 171 7.44 -8.30 -10.81
C THR A 171 7.81 -9.50 -9.95
N MET A 172 6.88 -10.39 -9.65
CA MET A 172 7.12 -11.56 -8.78
C MET A 172 6.87 -12.89 -9.49
N ARG A 173 6.14 -12.86 -10.57
CA ARG A 173 5.83 -14.05 -11.39
C ARG A 173 7.13 -14.69 -11.86
N ASN A 174 7.29 -15.98 -11.58
CA ASN A 174 8.46 -16.81 -11.93
C ASN A 174 9.78 -16.47 -11.19
N LEU A 175 9.79 -15.54 -10.23
CA LEU A 175 11.00 -15.26 -9.44
C LEU A 175 11.11 -16.12 -8.19
N VAL A 176 9.96 -16.44 -7.57
CA VAL A 176 9.89 -17.15 -6.29
C VAL A 176 8.65 -18.04 -6.28
N ASN A 177 8.66 -19.07 -5.43
CA ASN A 177 7.52 -19.92 -5.23
C ASN A 177 6.45 -19.19 -4.39
N LEU A 178 5.54 -18.50 -5.07
CA LEU A 178 4.34 -17.90 -4.49
C LEU A 178 3.12 -18.68 -4.96
N GLU A 179 2.14 -18.83 -4.09
CA GLU A 179 0.93 -19.59 -4.36
C GLU A 179 -0.32 -18.82 -3.92
N ARG A 180 -1.44 -19.01 -4.62
CA ARG A 180 -2.73 -18.50 -4.15
C ARG A 180 -3.07 -19.22 -2.83
N LYS A 181 -3.40 -18.45 -1.80
CA LYS A 181 -3.77 -19.00 -0.49
C LYS A 181 -5.24 -19.42 -0.46
N THR A 182 -5.49 -20.56 0.17
CA THR A 182 -6.84 -20.99 0.55
C THR A 182 -7.25 -20.35 1.87
N ALA A 183 -8.55 -20.36 2.18
CA ALA A 183 -9.06 -19.89 3.47
C ALA A 183 -8.40 -20.63 4.65
N ALA A 184 -8.28 -21.94 4.57
CA ALA A 184 -7.64 -22.75 5.61
C ALA A 184 -6.17 -22.36 5.85
N GLN A 185 -5.41 -22.03 4.80
CA GLN A 185 -4.03 -21.56 4.92
C GLN A 185 -3.96 -20.17 5.54
N LEU A 186 -4.92 -19.29 5.24
CA LEU A 186 -4.99 -17.96 5.85
C LEU A 186 -5.40 -18.02 7.33
N GLU A 187 -6.29 -18.93 7.70
CA GLU A 187 -6.66 -19.18 9.09
C GLU A 187 -5.49 -19.77 9.89
N ASP A 188 -4.77 -20.72 9.33
CA ASP A 188 -3.56 -21.28 9.92
C ASP A 188 -2.50 -20.18 10.17
N PHE A 189 -2.29 -19.32 9.18
CA PHE A 189 -1.42 -18.15 9.32
C PHE A 189 -1.91 -17.19 10.42
N ARG A 190 -3.20 -16.86 10.46
CA ARG A 190 -3.83 -16.01 11.48
C ARG A 190 -3.63 -16.59 12.87
N ASN A 191 -3.80 -17.90 13.04
CA ASN A 191 -3.68 -18.59 14.32
C ASN A 191 -2.24 -18.66 14.84
N HIS A 192 -1.25 -18.48 13.97
CA HIS A 192 0.16 -18.43 14.35
C HIS A 192 0.55 -17.13 15.07
N THR A 193 -0.32 -16.13 15.06
CA THR A 193 -0.11 -14.84 15.75
C THR A 193 -1.39 -14.37 16.42
N LYS A 194 -1.24 -13.48 17.42
CA LYS A 194 -2.37 -12.79 18.06
C LYS A 194 -2.55 -11.36 17.53
N LEU A 195 -1.80 -10.98 16.52
CA LEU A 195 -1.89 -9.65 15.91
C LEU A 195 -3.14 -9.55 15.02
N PRO A 196 -3.71 -8.35 14.88
CA PRO A 196 -4.77 -8.12 13.90
C PRO A 196 -4.35 -8.58 12.51
N PHE A 197 -5.22 -9.37 11.87
CA PHE A 197 -4.94 -9.99 10.58
C PHE A 197 -5.52 -9.19 9.41
N VAL A 198 -4.72 -8.97 8.39
CA VAL A 198 -5.08 -8.22 7.19
C VAL A 198 -5.02 -9.11 5.94
N ILE A 199 -6.07 -9.12 5.14
CA ILE A 199 -6.02 -9.64 3.77
C ILE A 199 -5.82 -8.46 2.83
N LYS A 200 -4.63 -8.35 2.21
CA LYS A 200 -4.29 -7.32 1.23
C LYS A 200 -4.35 -7.86 -0.20
N GLY A 201 -4.80 -7.01 -1.13
CA GLY A 201 -4.92 -7.36 -2.54
C GLY A 201 -6.33 -7.79 -2.93
N VAL A 202 -7.33 -7.38 -2.14
CA VAL A 202 -8.74 -7.68 -2.42
C VAL A 202 -9.23 -6.77 -3.54
N PHE A 203 -9.56 -7.38 -4.69
CA PHE A 203 -9.98 -6.64 -5.88
C PHE A 203 -10.91 -7.41 -6.83
N THR A 204 -11.17 -8.69 -6.58
CA THR A 204 -12.01 -9.55 -7.44
C THR A 204 -13.14 -10.19 -6.66
N GLU A 205 -14.14 -10.77 -7.35
CA GLU A 205 -15.23 -11.51 -6.69
C GLU A 205 -14.70 -12.76 -5.95
N ASP A 206 -13.64 -13.40 -6.48
CA ASP A 206 -12.98 -14.53 -5.81
C ASP A 206 -12.33 -14.10 -4.49
N ASP A 207 -11.79 -12.88 -4.43
CA ASP A 207 -11.21 -12.33 -3.21
C ASP A 207 -12.31 -11.99 -2.18
N LEU A 208 -13.48 -11.51 -2.64
CA LEU A 208 -14.63 -11.31 -1.77
C LEU A 208 -15.14 -12.63 -1.18
N ALA A 209 -15.16 -13.71 -1.97
CA ALA A 209 -15.51 -15.04 -1.46
C ALA A 209 -14.55 -15.48 -0.34
N LEU A 210 -13.24 -15.27 -0.54
CA LEU A 210 -12.22 -15.56 0.45
C LEU A 210 -12.38 -14.69 1.73
N VAL A 211 -12.68 -13.41 1.58
CA VAL A 211 -12.96 -12.51 2.71
C VAL A 211 -14.19 -12.96 3.52
N ARG A 212 -15.27 -13.39 2.83
CA ARG A 212 -16.48 -13.90 3.52
C ARG A 212 -16.18 -15.15 4.36
N GLU A 213 -15.32 -16.02 3.86
CA GLU A 213 -14.94 -17.27 4.55
C GLU A 213 -14.01 -17.00 5.74
N VAL A 214 -12.95 -16.21 5.54
CA VAL A 214 -11.89 -15.98 6.54
C VAL A 214 -12.26 -14.92 7.58
N GLN A 215 -13.05 -13.92 7.22
CA GLN A 215 -13.43 -12.79 8.07
C GLN A 215 -12.23 -12.14 8.79
N PRO A 216 -11.30 -11.53 8.04
CA PRO A 216 -10.11 -10.89 8.60
C PRO A 216 -10.47 -9.69 9.48
N ASP A 217 -9.55 -9.22 10.33
CA ASP A 217 -9.74 -7.97 11.06
C ASP A 217 -9.79 -6.78 10.11
N VAL A 218 -8.97 -6.81 9.06
CA VAL A 218 -8.87 -5.74 8.08
C VAL A 218 -8.91 -6.31 6.66
N VAL A 219 -9.72 -5.70 5.82
CA VAL A 219 -9.67 -5.88 4.36
C VAL A 219 -8.92 -4.73 3.73
N TYR A 220 -7.86 -5.03 2.99
CA TYR A 220 -7.09 -4.02 2.27
C TYR A 220 -7.36 -4.13 0.76
N ILE A 221 -8.21 -3.23 0.27
CA ILE A 221 -8.53 -3.10 -1.16
C ILE A 221 -7.29 -2.57 -1.89
N SER A 222 -6.79 -3.36 -2.83
CA SER A 222 -5.60 -3.03 -3.60
C SER A 222 -5.58 -3.85 -4.89
N ASN A 223 -5.13 -3.24 -5.98
CA ASN A 223 -4.78 -3.92 -7.22
C ASN A 223 -3.27 -3.81 -7.51
N HIS A 224 -2.47 -3.70 -6.45
CA HIS A 224 -1.02 -3.60 -6.48
C HIS A 224 -0.50 -2.42 -7.31
N GLY A 225 -1.19 -1.27 -7.19
CA GLY A 225 -0.86 -0.07 -7.96
C GLY A 225 -1.13 -0.23 -9.47
N GLY A 226 -2.12 -1.05 -9.82
CA GLY A 226 -2.50 -1.33 -11.20
C GLY A 226 -1.82 -2.55 -11.83
N ARG A 227 -1.00 -3.31 -11.06
CA ARG A 227 -0.27 -4.48 -11.56
C ARG A 227 -1.09 -5.77 -11.61
N VAL A 228 -2.25 -5.79 -10.99
CA VAL A 228 -3.23 -6.89 -11.08
C VAL A 228 -4.15 -6.61 -12.25
N GLU A 229 -4.14 -7.47 -13.26
CA GLU A 229 -4.87 -7.30 -14.51
C GLU A 229 -6.01 -8.31 -14.70
N THR A 230 -6.24 -9.18 -13.72
CA THR A 230 -7.32 -10.17 -13.76
C THR A 230 -8.72 -9.56 -13.69
N ARG A 231 -8.83 -8.32 -13.20
CA ARG A 231 -9.99 -7.45 -13.28
C ARG A 231 -9.55 -6.08 -13.77
N ILE A 232 -10.28 -5.49 -14.70
CA ILE A 232 -10.08 -4.10 -15.13
C ILE A 232 -10.96 -3.19 -14.29
N GLY A 233 -10.35 -2.14 -13.71
CA GLY A 233 -11.04 -1.16 -12.87
C GLY A 233 -10.11 -0.45 -11.90
N SER A 234 -10.64 0.58 -11.22
CA SER A 234 -9.95 1.29 -10.14
C SER A 234 -10.29 0.69 -8.77
N THR A 235 -9.38 0.88 -7.81
CA THR A 235 -9.67 0.57 -6.40
C THR A 235 -10.71 1.52 -5.82
N ALA A 236 -10.82 2.75 -6.35
CA ALA A 236 -11.85 3.72 -6.00
C ALA A 236 -13.25 3.18 -6.30
N GLN A 237 -13.47 2.74 -7.54
CA GLN A 237 -14.73 2.14 -7.94
C GLN A 237 -15.05 0.88 -7.13
N PHE A 238 -14.06 0.00 -6.93
CA PHE A 238 -14.24 -1.21 -6.14
C PHE A 238 -14.65 -0.92 -4.70
N LEU A 239 -14.03 0.09 -4.06
CA LEU A 239 -14.43 0.54 -2.73
C LEU A 239 -15.89 1.02 -2.72
N ALA A 240 -16.27 1.90 -3.65
CA ALA A 240 -17.62 2.45 -3.72
C ALA A 240 -18.69 1.36 -3.91
N GLU A 241 -18.39 0.32 -4.69
CA GLU A 241 -19.30 -0.79 -4.96
C GLU A 241 -19.37 -1.79 -3.80
N LYS A 242 -18.26 -2.04 -3.10
CA LYS A 242 -18.11 -3.20 -2.21
C LYS A 242 -17.94 -2.87 -0.72
N ALA A 243 -17.70 -1.62 -0.34
CA ALA A 243 -17.43 -1.28 1.07
C ALA A 243 -18.56 -1.70 2.01
N SER A 244 -19.81 -1.45 1.64
CA SER A 244 -20.99 -1.83 2.45
C SER A 244 -21.12 -3.34 2.67
N GLU A 245 -20.70 -4.13 1.69
CA GLU A 245 -20.65 -5.58 1.80
C GLU A 245 -19.48 -6.03 2.68
N LEU A 246 -18.28 -5.52 2.41
CA LEU A 246 -17.06 -5.88 3.12
C LEU A 246 -17.12 -5.58 4.62
N LYS A 247 -17.76 -4.47 5.02
CA LYS A 247 -17.99 -4.10 6.43
C LYS A 247 -18.75 -5.16 7.24
N LYS A 248 -19.40 -6.10 6.60
CA LYS A 248 -20.06 -7.23 7.28
C LYS A 248 -19.08 -8.31 7.73
N TYR A 249 -17.88 -8.32 7.17
CA TYR A 249 -16.89 -9.39 7.32
C TYR A 249 -15.55 -8.93 7.88
N CYS A 250 -15.36 -7.62 8.09
CA CYS A 250 -14.14 -7.06 8.68
C CYS A 250 -14.46 -5.87 9.59
N LYS A 251 -13.50 -5.51 10.44
CA LYS A 251 -13.60 -4.34 11.32
C LYS A 251 -13.23 -3.06 10.57
N GLU A 252 -12.20 -3.12 9.72
CA GLU A 252 -11.68 -1.97 8.99
C GLU A 252 -11.51 -2.30 7.51
N ILE A 253 -11.70 -1.28 6.66
CA ILE A 253 -11.36 -1.29 5.24
C ILE A 253 -10.22 -0.31 5.00
N TRP A 254 -9.12 -0.80 4.48
CA TRP A 254 -8.00 0.00 4.00
C TRP A 254 -8.00 0.02 2.48
N VAL A 255 -7.53 1.12 1.87
CA VAL A 255 -7.50 1.25 0.40
C VAL A 255 -6.25 1.97 -0.08
N ASP A 256 -5.69 1.51 -1.19
CA ASP A 256 -4.65 2.20 -1.96
C ASP A 256 -5.03 2.36 -3.44
N GLY A 257 -4.11 2.91 -4.21
CA GLY A 257 -4.23 3.08 -5.66
C GLY A 257 -4.73 4.46 -6.06
N GLY A 258 -3.87 5.25 -6.69
CA GLY A 258 -4.23 6.54 -7.27
C GLY A 258 -4.30 7.73 -6.31
N ILE A 259 -4.18 7.57 -5.02
CA ILE A 259 -4.25 8.66 -4.03
C ILE A 259 -3.13 9.70 -4.27
N ARG A 260 -3.50 10.97 -4.43
CA ARG A 260 -2.59 12.09 -4.69
C ARG A 260 -2.92 13.35 -3.89
N THR A 261 -4.20 13.60 -3.63
CA THR A 261 -4.72 14.83 -3.06
C THR A 261 -5.55 14.57 -1.81
N LYS A 262 -5.80 15.63 -1.03
CA LYS A 262 -6.77 15.59 0.07
C LYS A 262 -8.16 15.18 -0.40
N GLN A 263 -8.59 15.67 -1.56
CA GLN A 263 -9.90 15.30 -2.11
C GLN A 263 -10.01 13.80 -2.37
N ASP A 264 -8.92 13.15 -2.85
CA ASP A 264 -8.90 11.70 -3.01
C ASP A 264 -9.06 10.99 -1.67
N VAL A 265 -8.35 11.46 -0.64
CA VAL A 265 -8.46 10.93 0.73
C VAL A 265 -9.88 11.10 1.27
N GLN A 266 -10.45 12.30 1.15
CA GLN A 266 -11.81 12.59 1.59
C GLN A 266 -12.84 11.73 0.86
N THR A 267 -12.66 11.54 -0.45
CA THR A 267 -13.52 10.67 -1.26
C THR A 267 -13.42 9.23 -0.80
N ALA A 268 -12.22 8.71 -0.55
CA ALA A 268 -12.04 7.36 -0.05
C ALA A 268 -12.70 7.15 1.32
N LEU A 269 -12.54 8.09 2.25
CA LEU A 269 -13.19 8.05 3.56
C LEU A 269 -14.71 8.10 3.44
N TYR A 270 -15.24 8.97 2.56
CA TYR A 270 -16.69 9.07 2.30
C TYR A 270 -17.29 7.76 1.82
N TYR A 271 -16.58 7.05 0.93
CA TYR A 271 -17.03 5.76 0.41
C TYR A 271 -16.70 4.56 1.32
N GLY A 272 -16.27 4.81 2.55
CA GLY A 272 -16.22 3.80 3.61
C GLY A 272 -14.85 3.21 3.92
N ALA A 273 -13.76 3.81 3.43
CA ALA A 273 -12.42 3.45 3.90
C ALA A 273 -12.21 3.96 5.33
N ASP A 274 -11.58 3.17 6.18
CA ASP A 274 -11.12 3.59 7.52
C ASP A 274 -9.69 4.10 7.47
N GLN A 275 -8.88 3.57 6.55
CA GLN A 275 -7.49 3.98 6.33
C GLN A 275 -7.23 4.15 4.83
N VAL A 276 -6.49 5.19 4.48
CA VAL A 276 -6.10 5.50 3.10
C VAL A 276 -4.59 5.42 2.98
N ILE A 277 -4.11 4.65 2.01
CA ILE A 277 -2.68 4.38 1.85
C ILE A 277 -2.14 5.12 0.63
N ALA A 278 -1.14 5.99 0.85
CA ALA A 278 -0.41 6.69 -0.18
C ALA A 278 1.01 6.12 -0.30
N ALA A 279 1.43 5.75 -1.51
CA ALA A 279 2.77 5.24 -1.77
C ALA A 279 3.60 6.24 -2.58
N ARG A 280 3.29 6.42 -3.86
CA ARG A 280 4.09 7.23 -4.79
C ARG A 280 4.31 8.68 -4.36
N PRO A 281 3.30 9.42 -3.87
CA PRO A 281 3.53 10.79 -3.38
C PRO A 281 4.56 10.81 -2.26
N LEU A 282 4.46 9.89 -1.30
CA LEU A 282 5.35 9.84 -0.15
C LEU A 282 6.75 9.32 -0.52
N ILE A 283 6.86 8.39 -1.49
CA ILE A 283 8.15 7.97 -2.04
C ILE A 283 8.85 9.17 -2.66
N ARG A 284 8.15 9.90 -3.54
CA ARG A 284 8.70 11.06 -4.21
C ARG A 284 9.08 12.16 -3.23
N ALA A 285 8.21 12.47 -2.30
CA ALA A 285 8.45 13.44 -1.25
C ALA A 285 9.66 13.09 -0.37
N THR A 286 9.90 11.81 -0.12
CA THR A 286 11.09 11.35 0.60
C THR A 286 12.35 11.57 -0.22
N PHE A 287 12.28 11.35 -1.51
CA PHE A 287 13.40 11.50 -2.41
C PHE A 287 13.77 12.95 -2.69
N ASP A 288 12.74 13.77 -2.98
CA ASP A 288 12.91 15.19 -3.35
C ASP A 288 13.01 16.13 -2.12
N GLU A 289 12.99 15.57 -0.90
CA GLU A 289 13.04 16.31 0.38
C GLU A 289 11.87 17.30 0.61
N HIS A 290 10.74 17.12 -0.11
CA HIS A 290 9.52 17.94 0.00
C HIS A 290 8.39 17.25 0.78
N TYR A 291 8.76 16.50 1.82
CA TYR A 291 7.78 15.66 2.53
C TYR A 291 6.70 16.48 3.24
N THR A 292 7.08 17.62 3.83
CA THR A 292 6.15 18.48 4.56
C THR A 292 5.06 19.07 3.66
N GLU A 293 5.41 19.46 2.44
CA GLU A 293 4.50 19.99 1.44
C GLU A 293 3.52 18.89 0.98
N THR A 294 4.02 17.70 0.67
CA THR A 294 3.18 16.56 0.26
C THR A 294 2.23 16.14 1.39
N VAL A 295 2.67 16.16 2.65
CA VAL A 295 1.79 15.90 3.81
C VAL A 295 0.67 16.93 3.87
N LYS A 296 0.98 18.21 3.64
CA LYS A 296 -0.04 19.26 3.56
C LYS A 296 -1.02 19.00 2.41
N GLU A 297 -0.55 18.67 1.22
CA GLU A 297 -1.40 18.36 0.06
C GLU A 297 -2.38 17.21 0.32
N LEU A 298 -1.98 16.23 1.13
CA LEU A 298 -2.84 15.10 1.50
C LEU A 298 -3.82 15.42 2.64
N MET A 299 -3.54 16.45 3.46
CA MET A 299 -4.28 16.72 4.70
C MET A 299 -4.79 18.14 4.87
N SER A 300 -4.25 19.14 4.11
CA SER A 300 -4.52 20.56 4.42
C SER A 300 -5.99 20.93 4.42
N CYS A 301 -6.33 21.71 5.44
CA CYS A 301 -7.56 22.49 5.52
C CYS A 301 -7.46 23.74 4.66
#